data_f8852a220789e1c0583467ac878b7b84
#
_entry.id   f8852a220789e1c0583467ac878b7b84
#
_cell.length_a   1.000
_cell.length_b   1.000
_cell.length_c   1.000
_cell.angle_alpha   90.00
_cell.angle_beta   90.00
_cell.angle_gamma   90.00
#
_symmetry.space_group_name_H-M   'P 1'
#
loop_
_entity.id
_entity.type
_entity.pdbx_description
1 polymer ?
#
loop_
_entity_poly.entity_id
_entity_poly.type
_entity_poly.pdbx_seq_one_letter_code
_entity_poly.pdbx_strand_id
1 'polypeptide(L)'
;MSSAPDRLLRRLEWRLGRRLDGRLQGNYRTVWHGAGIDFTDLRLYTAEDDVRHIDWNVTARLDEPYVRQYTEDRELTAWLVIDRSASMRFGQGAGKESTATELAVSIARLVSRGGNRIGAILYDNAGHQVIPPRGGRDQVLRITRDLLRPAPQGKPGKTTDLEAMLRLAATTTSRRRSLIFVMSDFIGDPGWDRPLARLTHRHEVVVIRVVDPAEVELPDLGVIVVEDAETGEQLLVDTSDPLLRSRLADQAGARETELAAGMRRAGVSAQRVTTDQDLLAALIDLVRRSGRGRR
;
A
#
# COMPACT_ATOMS: atom_id res chain seq x y z
N MET A 1 22.50 -19.94 6.75
CA MET A 1 21.92 -19.63 5.42
C MET A 1 20.83 -18.60 5.58
N SER A 2 20.86 -17.47 4.87
CA SER A 2 19.82 -16.43 4.96
C SER A 2 18.49 -16.94 4.40
N SER A 3 17.38 -16.75 5.14
CA SER A 3 16.04 -17.16 4.70
C SER A 3 15.56 -16.36 3.47
N ALA A 4 14.57 -16.89 2.72
CA ALA A 4 14.01 -16.17 1.56
C ALA A 4 13.49 -14.77 1.93
N PRO A 5 12.76 -14.58 3.06
CA PRO A 5 12.37 -13.26 3.55
C PRO A 5 13.56 -12.32 3.80
N ASP A 6 14.64 -12.81 4.41
CA ASP A 6 15.84 -12.01 4.64
C ASP A 6 16.52 -11.58 3.34
N ARG A 7 16.57 -12.46 2.32
CA ARG A 7 17.16 -12.13 1.02
C ARG A 7 16.36 -11.05 0.31
N LEU A 8 15.03 -11.16 0.28
CA LEU A 8 14.16 -10.14 -0.30
C LEU A 8 14.31 -8.81 0.42
N LEU A 9 14.27 -8.83 1.75
CA LEU A 9 14.40 -7.62 2.56
C LEU A 9 15.76 -6.94 2.34
N ARG A 10 16.87 -7.68 2.31
CA ARG A 10 18.20 -7.13 2.02
C ARG A 10 18.29 -6.56 0.61
N ARG A 11 17.72 -7.24 -0.40
CA ARG A 11 17.66 -6.73 -1.78
C ARG A 11 16.93 -5.40 -1.85
N LEU A 12 15.79 -5.31 -1.18
CA LEU A 12 14.99 -4.08 -1.11
C LEU A 12 15.67 -3.01 -0.25
N GLU A 13 16.30 -3.35 0.87
CA GLU A 13 17.10 -2.43 1.67
C GLU A 13 18.25 -1.80 0.87
N TRP A 14 18.92 -2.59 0.05
CA TRP A 14 19.99 -2.09 -0.80
C TRP A 14 19.47 -1.17 -1.92
N ARG A 15 18.35 -1.50 -2.55
CA ARG A 15 17.69 -0.66 -3.56
C ARG A 15 17.16 0.63 -2.97
N LEU A 16 16.48 0.55 -1.82
CA LEU A 16 15.86 1.68 -1.14
C LEU A 16 16.92 2.59 -0.48
N GLY A 17 17.95 2.03 0.16
CA GLY A 17 18.96 2.80 0.89
C GLY A 17 19.74 3.76 -0.01
N ARG A 18 20.28 3.30 -1.14
CA ARG A 18 21.11 4.14 -2.02
C ARG A 18 20.36 5.23 -2.79
N ARG A 19 19.07 5.03 -3.07
CA ARG A 19 18.30 5.96 -3.91
C ARG A 19 17.27 6.79 -3.15
N LEU A 20 16.75 6.29 -2.02
CA LEU A 20 15.80 7.03 -1.19
C LEU A 20 16.49 8.03 -0.28
N ASP A 21 17.68 7.70 0.26
CA ASP A 21 18.43 8.60 1.14
C ASP A 21 18.82 9.92 0.43
N GLY A 22 19.07 9.90 -0.88
CA GLY A 22 19.37 11.11 -1.66
C GLY A 22 18.15 11.91 -2.15
N ARG A 23 16.97 11.29 -2.30
CA ARG A 23 15.79 11.93 -2.92
C ARG A 23 14.62 12.19 -1.98
N LEU A 24 14.55 11.51 -0.84
CA LEU A 24 13.45 11.57 0.11
C LEU A 24 13.84 12.06 1.51
N GLN A 25 15.10 12.44 1.74
CA GLN A 25 15.62 12.82 3.07
C GLN A 25 14.85 13.94 3.79
N GLY A 26 14.04 14.72 3.04
CA GLY A 26 13.15 15.73 3.64
C GLY A 26 11.67 15.35 3.68
N ASN A 27 11.17 14.63 2.68
CA ASN A 27 9.72 14.48 2.47
C ASN A 27 9.08 13.25 3.12
N TYR A 28 9.80 12.12 3.24
CA TYR A 28 9.17 10.92 3.80
C TYR A 28 9.03 10.99 5.34
N ARG A 29 9.95 11.70 6.00
CA ARG A 29 9.83 11.96 7.45
C ARG A 29 8.55 12.72 7.78
N THR A 30 8.15 13.69 6.94
CA THR A 30 6.96 14.53 7.16
C THR A 30 5.65 13.86 6.75
N VAL A 31 5.68 12.91 5.81
CA VAL A 31 4.46 12.28 5.25
C VAL A 31 3.94 11.14 6.14
N TRP A 32 4.84 10.44 6.86
CA TRP A 32 4.53 9.19 7.57
C TRP A 32 4.85 9.25 9.06
N HIS A 33 4.91 10.44 9.65
CA HIS A 33 5.08 10.60 11.09
C HIS A 33 3.74 10.52 11.80
N GLY A 34 3.67 9.68 12.81
CA GLY A 34 2.71 9.80 13.88
C GLY A 34 3.10 10.95 14.81
N ALA A 35 2.16 11.48 15.55
CA ALA A 35 2.44 12.53 16.54
C ALA A 35 3.01 11.87 17.82
N GLY A 36 4.31 11.86 18.00
CA GLY A 36 5.03 11.64 19.27
C GLY A 36 5.49 12.99 19.84
N ILE A 37 6.00 13.02 21.05
CA ILE A 37 6.59 14.23 21.62
C ILE A 37 8.07 14.21 21.29
N ASP A 38 8.46 14.88 20.20
CA ASP A 38 9.87 15.06 19.87
C ASP A 38 10.26 16.52 20.08
N PHE A 39 11.44 16.76 20.66
CA PHE A 39 11.98 18.09 20.80
C PHE A 39 12.28 18.65 19.39
N THR A 40 11.55 19.69 18.99
CA THR A 40 11.64 20.21 17.64
C THR A 40 12.48 21.48 17.58
N ASP A 41 12.28 22.43 18.51
CA ASP A 41 12.96 23.71 18.49
C ASP A 41 12.88 24.43 19.84
N LEU A 42 13.72 25.44 19.99
CA LEU A 42 13.69 26.41 21.10
C LEU A 42 13.19 27.74 20.56
N ARG A 43 12.13 28.27 21.15
CA ARG A 43 11.71 29.64 20.86
C ARG A 43 11.61 30.46 22.14
N LEU A 44 11.60 31.76 21.97
CA LEU A 44 11.36 32.69 23.07
C LEU A 44 10.01 32.42 23.74
N TYR A 45 10.01 32.45 25.06
CA TYR A 45 8.81 32.32 25.89
C TYR A 45 7.85 33.49 25.62
N THR A 46 6.57 33.18 25.50
CA THR A 46 5.48 34.17 25.46
C THR A 46 4.55 33.94 26.65
N ALA A 47 3.80 34.98 27.05
CA ALA A 47 2.91 34.91 28.23
C ALA A 47 1.78 33.85 28.09
N GLU A 48 1.56 33.31 26.89
CA GLU A 48 0.59 32.26 26.61
C GLU A 48 1.17 30.85 26.81
N ASP A 49 2.48 30.73 27.04
CA ASP A 49 3.15 29.43 27.19
C ASP A 49 3.10 28.91 28.63
N ASP A 50 3.04 27.57 28.77
CA ASP A 50 3.19 26.95 30.08
C ASP A 50 4.65 27.05 30.55
N VAL A 51 4.86 27.67 31.70
CA VAL A 51 6.16 27.86 32.34
C VAL A 51 6.92 26.54 32.61
N ARG A 52 6.22 25.43 32.65
CA ARG A 52 6.80 24.08 32.84
C ARG A 52 7.64 23.63 31.63
N HIS A 53 7.43 24.23 30.48
CA HIS A 53 8.16 23.93 29.26
C HIS A 53 9.41 24.82 29.07
N ILE A 54 9.71 25.73 30.00
CA ILE A 54 10.92 26.57 29.94
C ILE A 54 12.18 25.70 30.08
N ASP A 55 13.10 25.84 29.13
CA ASP A 55 14.42 25.23 29.23
C ASP A 55 15.34 26.15 30.06
N TRP A 56 15.41 25.86 31.35
CA TRP A 56 16.22 26.64 32.29
C TRP A 56 17.73 26.65 31.96
N ASN A 57 18.23 25.59 31.31
CA ASN A 57 19.65 25.53 30.91
C ASN A 57 19.98 26.49 29.77
N VAL A 58 19.07 26.60 28.79
CA VAL A 58 19.24 27.56 27.68
C VAL A 58 18.96 28.98 28.15
N THR A 59 17.92 29.18 28.92
CA THR A 59 17.55 30.46 29.55
C THR A 59 18.70 31.02 30.35
N ALA A 60 19.38 30.21 31.14
CA ALA A 60 20.55 30.66 31.93
C ALA A 60 21.78 31.04 31.09
N ARG A 61 21.85 30.57 29.84
CA ARG A 61 22.98 30.90 28.92
C ARG A 61 22.71 32.11 28.05
N LEU A 62 21.46 32.34 27.69
CA LEU A 62 21.05 33.36 26.74
C LEU A 62 20.41 34.59 27.42
N ASP A 63 20.18 34.51 28.75
CA ASP A 63 19.59 35.56 29.57
C ASP A 63 18.14 35.96 29.16
N GLU A 64 17.51 35.11 28.35
CA GLU A 64 16.12 35.25 27.91
C GLU A 64 15.40 33.90 28.07
N PRO A 65 14.12 33.88 28.50
CA PRO A 65 13.40 32.63 28.71
C PRO A 65 13.06 31.92 27.38
N TYR A 66 13.55 30.69 27.20
CA TYR A 66 13.28 29.85 26.07
C TYR A 66 12.38 28.70 26.45
N VAL A 67 11.38 28.39 25.59
CA VAL A 67 10.46 27.29 25.71
C VAL A 67 10.84 26.20 24.73
N ARG A 68 10.86 24.98 25.23
CA ARG A 68 10.95 23.77 24.39
C ARG A 68 9.66 23.59 23.61
N GLN A 69 9.72 23.72 22.29
CA GLN A 69 8.65 23.25 21.44
C GLN A 69 8.71 21.73 21.31
N TYR A 70 7.63 21.09 21.70
CA TYR A 70 7.44 19.67 21.50
C TYR A 70 6.44 19.46 20.38
N THR A 71 6.81 18.70 19.37
CA THR A 71 5.83 18.17 18.43
C THR A 71 5.33 16.85 18.97
N GLU A 72 4.02 16.71 19.13
CA GLU A 72 3.42 15.41 19.49
C GLU A 72 3.63 14.42 18.36
N ASP A 73 4.67 13.59 18.44
CA ASP A 73 4.91 12.48 17.53
C ASP A 73 4.14 11.26 18.03
N ARG A 74 2.89 11.09 17.63
CA ARG A 74 2.12 9.89 17.96
C ARG A 74 2.54 8.76 17.06
N GLU A 75 2.89 7.62 17.66
CA GLU A 75 3.17 6.37 16.94
C GLU A 75 2.03 6.06 15.94
N LEU A 76 2.31 6.18 14.64
CA LEU A 76 1.36 5.91 13.58
C LEU A 76 1.13 4.39 13.50
N THR A 77 -0.11 3.98 13.38
CA THR A 77 -0.44 2.60 13.01
C THR A 77 -0.79 2.54 11.54
N ALA A 78 -0.04 1.72 10.80
CA ALA A 78 -0.32 1.45 9.39
C ALA A 78 -0.83 0.02 9.20
N TRP A 79 -1.64 -0.18 8.16
CA TRP A 79 -2.14 -1.49 7.76
C TRP A 79 -1.94 -1.70 6.26
N LEU A 80 -1.51 -2.89 5.91
CA LEU A 80 -1.48 -3.39 4.54
C LEU A 80 -2.68 -4.31 4.35
N VAL A 81 -3.57 -3.98 3.44
CA VAL A 81 -4.70 -4.82 3.02
C VAL A 81 -4.36 -5.34 1.63
N ILE A 82 -4.03 -6.60 1.53
CA ILE A 82 -3.41 -7.19 0.34
C ILE A 82 -4.33 -8.28 -0.20
N ASP A 83 -4.77 -8.05 -1.41
CA ASP A 83 -5.49 -9.02 -2.22
C ASP A 83 -4.51 -10.07 -2.75
N ARG A 84 -4.82 -11.34 -2.53
CA ARG A 84 -4.06 -12.50 -2.97
C ARG A 84 -4.94 -13.47 -3.76
N SER A 85 -5.96 -12.95 -4.41
CA SER A 85 -6.88 -13.70 -5.27
C SER A 85 -6.18 -14.35 -6.46
N ALA A 86 -6.90 -15.18 -7.18
CA ALA A 86 -6.39 -15.83 -8.36
C ALA A 86 -6.04 -14.83 -9.46
N SER A 87 -6.82 -13.74 -9.62
CA SER A 87 -6.54 -12.66 -10.58
C SER A 87 -5.20 -11.98 -10.33
N MET A 88 -4.77 -11.85 -9.05
CA MET A 88 -3.47 -11.30 -8.69
C MET A 88 -2.27 -12.20 -9.08
N ARG A 89 -2.50 -13.43 -9.48
CA ARG A 89 -1.47 -14.36 -10.00
C ARG A 89 -1.24 -14.23 -11.50
N PHE A 90 -2.03 -13.42 -12.19
CA PHE A 90 -1.86 -13.15 -13.61
C PHE A 90 -0.52 -12.47 -13.89
N GLY A 91 0.04 -12.78 -15.07
CA GLY A 91 1.28 -12.21 -15.59
C GLY A 91 2.44 -13.20 -15.64
N GLN A 92 3.37 -12.95 -16.56
CA GLN A 92 4.60 -13.71 -16.70
C GLN A 92 5.74 -13.08 -15.89
N GLY A 93 6.67 -13.87 -15.40
CA GLY A 93 7.85 -13.38 -14.68
C GLY A 93 7.51 -12.82 -13.29
N ALA A 94 7.66 -11.51 -13.13
CA ALA A 94 7.40 -10.82 -11.86
C ALA A 94 5.93 -10.46 -11.61
N GLY A 95 4.96 -11.10 -12.21
CA GLY A 95 3.51 -10.90 -12.13
C GLY A 95 2.94 -9.98 -11.02
N LYS A 96 1.66 -9.75 -11.00
CA LYS A 96 1.01 -8.82 -10.05
C LYS A 96 1.27 -9.19 -8.58
N GLU A 97 1.26 -10.49 -8.23
CA GLU A 97 1.50 -10.95 -6.84
C GLU A 97 2.92 -10.60 -6.36
N SER A 98 3.93 -10.77 -7.23
CA SER A 98 5.33 -10.40 -6.90
C SER A 98 5.47 -8.91 -6.72
N THR A 99 4.89 -8.10 -7.62
CA THR A 99 4.91 -6.64 -7.57
C THR A 99 4.22 -6.14 -6.30
N ALA A 100 3.03 -6.66 -5.97
CA ALA A 100 2.32 -6.33 -4.74
C ALA A 100 3.12 -6.71 -3.49
N THR A 101 3.76 -7.88 -3.49
CA THR A 101 4.62 -8.35 -2.38
C THR A 101 5.83 -7.44 -2.19
N GLU A 102 6.55 -7.09 -3.25
CA GLU A 102 7.70 -6.19 -3.16
C GLU A 102 7.32 -4.78 -2.70
N LEU A 103 6.17 -4.25 -3.17
CA LEU A 103 5.60 -2.98 -2.70
C LEU A 103 5.23 -3.05 -1.22
N ALA A 104 4.49 -4.07 -0.82
CA ALA A 104 4.06 -4.25 0.56
C ALA A 104 5.24 -4.31 1.54
N VAL A 105 6.27 -5.09 1.20
CA VAL A 105 7.49 -5.21 2.03
C VAL A 105 8.26 -3.89 2.08
N SER A 106 8.32 -3.16 0.96
CA SER A 106 8.98 -1.86 0.89
C SER A 106 8.27 -0.81 1.73
N ILE A 107 6.93 -0.76 1.67
CA ILE A 107 6.11 0.13 2.50
C ILE A 107 6.24 -0.27 3.98
N ALA A 108 6.16 -1.58 4.28
CA ALA A 108 6.33 -2.06 5.65
C ALA A 108 7.67 -1.61 6.24
N ARG A 109 8.73 -1.69 5.45
CA ARG A 109 10.07 -1.25 5.86
C ARG A 109 10.16 0.26 6.09
N LEU A 110 9.59 1.07 5.18
CA LEU A 110 9.57 2.51 5.31
C LEU A 110 8.81 2.96 6.56
N VAL A 111 7.62 2.42 6.78
CA VAL A 111 6.79 2.72 7.96
C VAL A 111 7.50 2.33 9.26
N SER A 112 8.08 1.13 9.31
CA SER A 112 8.78 0.60 10.48
C SER A 112 10.06 1.37 10.82
N ARG A 113 10.79 1.91 9.82
CA ARG A 113 11.96 2.78 10.04
C ARG A 113 11.61 4.07 10.76
N GLY A 114 10.40 4.59 10.55
CA GLY A 114 9.89 5.77 11.26
C GLY A 114 9.40 5.49 12.69
N GLY A 115 9.70 4.34 13.30
CA GLY A 115 9.22 3.98 14.64
C GLY A 115 7.75 3.57 14.70
N ASN A 116 7.07 3.52 13.57
CA ASN A 116 5.64 3.26 13.47
C ASN A 116 5.30 1.76 13.52
N ARG A 117 4.04 1.47 13.85
CA ARG A 117 3.51 0.09 13.86
C ARG A 117 2.91 -0.26 12.51
N ILE A 118 3.14 -1.49 12.06
CA ILE A 118 2.53 -2.00 10.84
C ILE A 118 1.91 -3.38 11.05
N GLY A 119 0.66 -3.51 10.59
CA GLY A 119 -0.06 -4.77 10.50
C GLY A 119 -0.36 -5.12 9.05
N ALA A 120 -0.87 -6.33 8.82
CA ALA A 120 -1.31 -6.74 7.50
C ALA A 120 -2.58 -7.60 7.57
N ILE A 121 -3.41 -7.48 6.53
CA ILE A 121 -4.54 -8.34 6.23
C ILE A 121 -4.25 -8.94 4.87
N LEU A 122 -4.03 -10.25 4.83
CA LEU A 122 -3.86 -11.01 3.60
C LEU A 122 -5.19 -11.68 3.30
N TYR A 123 -5.76 -11.41 2.15
CA TYR A 123 -7.10 -11.88 1.78
C TYR A 123 -7.04 -12.67 0.47
N ASP A 124 -7.65 -13.83 0.45
CA ASP A 124 -7.83 -14.67 -0.73
C ASP A 124 -9.22 -15.34 -0.73
N ASN A 125 -9.55 -16.06 -1.78
CA ASN A 125 -10.86 -16.73 -1.91
C ASN A 125 -11.05 -17.93 -0.95
N ALA A 126 -9.96 -18.41 -0.33
CA ALA A 126 -10.02 -19.50 0.65
C ALA A 126 -10.16 -18.98 2.09
N GLY A 127 -9.82 -17.70 2.32
CA GLY A 127 -9.89 -17.12 3.64
C GLY A 127 -9.10 -15.83 3.81
N HIS A 128 -8.70 -15.57 5.04
CA HIS A 128 -7.90 -14.39 5.35
C HIS A 128 -6.96 -14.66 6.52
N GLN A 129 -5.87 -13.90 6.54
CA GLN A 129 -4.93 -13.89 7.66
C GLN A 129 -4.75 -12.45 8.15
N VAL A 130 -4.91 -12.24 9.46
CA VAL A 130 -4.65 -10.94 10.10
C VAL A 130 -3.34 -11.02 10.87
N ILE A 131 -2.41 -10.12 10.56
CA ILE A 131 -1.15 -9.92 11.26
C ILE A 131 -1.28 -8.62 12.05
N PRO A 132 -1.43 -8.69 13.39
CA PRO A 132 -1.60 -7.51 14.23
C PRO A 132 -0.43 -6.53 14.12
N PRO A 133 -0.66 -5.19 14.25
CA PRO A 133 0.38 -4.19 14.07
C PRO A 133 1.41 -4.22 15.20
N ARG A 134 2.68 -4.29 14.81
CA ARG A 134 3.85 -4.18 15.69
C ARG A 134 4.93 -3.33 15.02
N GLY A 135 5.85 -2.79 15.80
CA GLY A 135 7.02 -2.08 15.29
C GLY A 135 8.20 -3.02 15.07
N GLY A 136 9.26 -2.47 14.47
CA GLY A 136 10.56 -3.11 14.36
C GLY A 136 10.73 -4.08 13.17
N ARG A 137 12.00 -4.51 12.98
CA ARG A 137 12.41 -5.36 11.86
C ARG A 137 11.74 -6.74 11.85
N ASP A 138 11.52 -7.32 13.01
CA ASP A 138 10.94 -8.66 13.15
C ASP A 138 9.50 -8.71 12.60
N GLN A 139 8.75 -7.63 12.77
CA GLN A 139 7.40 -7.51 12.21
C GLN A 139 7.45 -7.47 10.68
N VAL A 140 8.39 -6.72 10.09
CA VAL A 140 8.59 -6.67 8.64
C VAL A 140 8.96 -8.06 8.11
N LEU A 141 9.86 -8.77 8.77
CA LEU A 141 10.22 -10.14 8.42
C LEU A 141 9.04 -11.11 8.53
N ARG A 142 8.19 -10.96 9.57
CA ARG A 142 6.98 -11.75 9.72
C ARG A 142 6.02 -11.53 8.54
N ILE A 143 5.72 -10.27 8.21
CA ILE A 143 4.85 -9.93 7.07
C ILE A 143 5.46 -10.48 5.77
N THR A 144 6.76 -10.28 5.55
CA THR A 144 7.46 -10.80 4.36
C THR A 144 7.37 -12.32 4.25
N ARG A 145 7.58 -13.03 5.35
CA ARG A 145 7.49 -14.50 5.38
C ARG A 145 6.07 -14.96 5.01
N ASP A 146 5.06 -14.31 5.57
CA ASP A 146 3.68 -14.71 5.36
C ASP A 146 3.20 -14.35 3.94
N LEU A 147 3.72 -13.27 3.32
CA LEU A 147 3.50 -12.92 1.92
C LEU A 147 4.18 -13.89 0.94
N LEU A 148 5.37 -14.39 1.27
CA LEU A 148 6.10 -15.34 0.43
C LEU A 148 5.57 -16.79 0.52
N ARG A 149 4.63 -17.07 1.43
CA ARG A 149 3.94 -18.35 1.42
C ARG A 149 2.98 -18.39 0.24
N PRO A 150 2.88 -19.53 -0.46
CA PRO A 150 1.87 -19.69 -1.49
C PRO A 150 0.49 -19.33 -0.92
N ALA A 151 -0.29 -18.55 -1.66
CA ALA A 151 -1.68 -18.31 -1.30
C ALA A 151 -2.44 -19.64 -1.33
N PRO A 152 -3.32 -19.93 -0.35
CA PRO A 152 -4.17 -21.09 -0.41
C PRO A 152 -4.93 -21.10 -1.74
N GLN A 153 -5.01 -22.26 -2.38
CA GLN A 153 -5.82 -22.37 -3.58
C GLN A 153 -7.28 -22.36 -3.16
N GLY A 154 -8.01 -21.31 -3.54
CA GLY A 154 -9.46 -21.24 -3.38
C GLY A 154 -10.16 -22.31 -4.19
N LYS A 155 -11.44 -22.53 -3.92
CA LYS A 155 -12.25 -23.42 -4.78
C LYS A 155 -12.38 -22.79 -6.16
N PRO A 156 -12.15 -23.54 -7.24
CA PRO A 156 -12.38 -23.05 -8.60
C PRO A 156 -13.82 -22.50 -8.75
N GLY A 157 -13.97 -21.41 -9.50
CA GLY A 157 -15.28 -20.81 -9.79
C GLY A 157 -15.78 -19.83 -8.74
N LYS A 158 -14.96 -19.42 -7.78
CA LYS A 158 -15.32 -18.39 -6.82
C LYS A 158 -14.54 -17.10 -7.10
N THR A 159 -15.25 -16.06 -7.55
CA THR A 159 -14.72 -14.71 -7.76
C THR A 159 -14.26 -14.09 -6.43
N THR A 160 -13.33 -13.14 -6.52
CA THR A 160 -12.82 -12.43 -5.35
C THR A 160 -13.87 -11.49 -4.80
N ASP A 161 -14.24 -11.67 -3.54
CA ASP A 161 -15.14 -10.79 -2.82
C ASP A 161 -14.38 -9.61 -2.22
N LEU A 162 -14.14 -8.57 -3.05
CA LEU A 162 -13.48 -7.33 -2.62
C LEU A 162 -14.31 -6.59 -1.56
N GLU A 163 -15.64 -6.71 -1.59
CA GLU A 163 -16.51 -6.12 -0.59
C GLU A 163 -16.25 -6.73 0.80
N ALA A 164 -16.14 -8.05 0.88
CA ALA A 164 -15.83 -8.76 2.13
C ALA A 164 -14.41 -8.41 2.63
N MET A 165 -13.42 -8.35 1.74
CA MET A 165 -12.07 -7.91 2.09
C MET A 165 -12.05 -6.53 2.74
N LEU A 166 -12.72 -5.56 2.14
CA LEU A 166 -12.76 -4.18 2.65
C LEU A 166 -13.62 -4.05 3.91
N ARG A 167 -14.69 -4.83 4.05
CA ARG A 167 -15.46 -4.93 5.30
C ARG A 167 -14.62 -5.50 6.44
N LEU A 168 -13.83 -6.55 6.16
CA LEU A 168 -12.89 -7.12 7.12
C LEU A 168 -11.85 -6.06 7.54
N ALA A 169 -11.30 -5.31 6.59
CA ALA A 169 -10.38 -4.22 6.89
C ALA A 169 -11.04 -3.17 7.79
N ALA A 170 -12.26 -2.73 7.48
CA ALA A 170 -12.99 -1.74 8.28
C ALA A 170 -13.27 -2.21 9.71
N THR A 171 -13.60 -3.48 9.92
CA THR A 171 -13.83 -4.04 11.26
C THR A 171 -12.53 -4.22 12.04
N THR A 172 -11.49 -4.71 11.40
CA THR A 172 -10.18 -4.96 12.02
C THR A 172 -9.50 -3.67 12.46
N THR A 173 -9.62 -2.59 11.66
CA THR A 173 -8.94 -1.31 11.91
C THR A 173 -9.75 -0.32 12.73
N SER A 174 -10.94 -0.71 13.20
CA SER A 174 -11.97 0.18 13.77
C SER A 174 -11.56 0.99 15.02
N ARG A 175 -10.50 0.58 15.75
CA ARG A 175 -10.18 1.16 17.07
C ARG A 175 -9.52 2.54 17.02
N ARG A 176 -8.65 2.82 16.05
CA ARG A 176 -7.89 4.09 15.94
C ARG A 176 -7.77 4.51 14.49
N ARG A 177 -7.71 5.82 14.25
CA ARG A 177 -7.36 6.34 12.93
C ARG A 177 -5.99 5.81 12.52
N SER A 178 -5.91 5.22 11.34
CA SER A 178 -4.73 4.51 10.84
C SER A 178 -4.46 4.92 9.39
N LEU A 179 -3.26 4.63 8.92
CA LEU A 179 -2.90 4.71 7.51
C LEU A 179 -3.12 3.32 6.90
N ILE A 180 -3.96 3.23 5.88
CA ILE A 180 -4.32 1.95 5.26
C ILE A 180 -3.89 1.93 3.81
N PHE A 181 -3.08 0.95 3.44
CA PHE A 181 -2.72 0.66 2.06
C PHE A 181 -3.55 -0.51 1.58
N VAL A 182 -4.38 -0.28 0.56
CA VAL A 182 -5.14 -1.33 -0.11
C VAL A 182 -4.46 -1.66 -1.42
N MET A 183 -4.06 -2.92 -1.60
CA MET A 183 -3.37 -3.42 -2.80
C MET A 183 -4.21 -4.50 -3.45
N SER A 184 -4.70 -4.24 -4.66
CA SER A 184 -5.53 -5.16 -5.46
C SER A 184 -5.49 -4.71 -6.93
N ASP A 185 -5.87 -5.57 -7.85
CA ASP A 185 -6.18 -5.19 -9.23
C ASP A 185 -7.60 -4.63 -9.38
N PHE A 186 -8.43 -4.79 -8.34
CA PHE A 186 -9.84 -4.41 -8.32
C PHE A 186 -10.67 -5.12 -9.40
N ILE A 187 -10.27 -6.34 -9.77
CA ILE A 187 -11.05 -7.24 -10.62
C ILE A 187 -11.92 -8.10 -9.70
N GLY A 188 -13.24 -8.05 -9.88
CA GLY A 188 -14.19 -8.79 -9.06
C GLY A 188 -15.58 -8.17 -9.08
N ASP A 189 -16.46 -8.66 -8.21
CA ASP A 189 -17.85 -8.23 -8.13
C ASP A 189 -17.98 -6.75 -7.70
N PRO A 190 -19.00 -6.03 -8.19
CA PRO A 190 -19.28 -4.65 -7.80
C PRO A 190 -19.70 -4.55 -6.33
N GLY A 191 -19.66 -3.34 -5.74
CA GLY A 191 -20.11 -3.10 -4.36
C GLY A 191 -18.98 -2.76 -3.38
N TRP A 192 -17.73 -2.92 -3.78
CA TRP A 192 -16.54 -2.60 -2.98
C TRP A 192 -16.39 -1.09 -2.66
N ASP A 193 -17.02 -0.21 -3.44
CA ASP A 193 -16.96 1.24 -3.24
C ASP A 193 -17.55 1.69 -1.89
N ARG A 194 -18.63 1.04 -1.43
CA ARG A 194 -19.26 1.38 -0.14
C ARG A 194 -18.37 1.08 1.08
N PRO A 195 -17.81 -0.13 1.26
CA PRO A 195 -16.89 -0.38 2.37
C PRO A 195 -15.58 0.42 2.23
N LEU A 196 -15.11 0.70 1.01
CA LEU A 196 -13.98 1.58 0.80
C LEU A 196 -14.28 3.01 1.27
N ALA A 197 -15.47 3.56 0.97
CA ALA A 197 -15.91 4.86 1.45
C ALA A 197 -15.96 4.93 3.00
N ARG A 198 -16.36 3.86 3.66
CA ARG A 198 -16.31 3.79 5.14
C ARG A 198 -14.89 3.84 5.68
N LEU A 199 -13.95 3.19 5.00
CA LEU A 199 -12.53 3.24 5.35
C LEU A 199 -11.96 4.64 5.17
N THR A 200 -12.21 5.30 4.03
CA THR A 200 -11.70 6.65 3.73
C THR A 200 -12.26 7.71 4.67
N HIS A 201 -13.51 7.54 5.12
CA HIS A 201 -14.12 8.46 6.09
C HIS A 201 -13.41 8.43 7.46
N ARG A 202 -12.88 7.27 7.86
CA ARG A 202 -12.31 7.07 9.21
C ARG A 202 -10.78 7.07 9.24
N HIS A 203 -10.17 6.64 8.16
CA HIS A 203 -8.74 6.40 8.03
C HIS A 203 -8.14 7.20 6.87
N GLU A 204 -6.83 7.33 6.86
CA GLU A 204 -6.12 7.74 5.67
C GLU A 204 -5.90 6.51 4.78
N VAL A 205 -6.52 6.49 3.61
CA VAL A 205 -6.48 5.31 2.73
C VAL A 205 -5.73 5.64 1.45
N VAL A 206 -4.76 4.80 1.15
CA VAL A 206 -4.00 4.81 -0.09
C VAL A 206 -4.33 3.55 -0.87
N VAL A 207 -4.98 3.71 -2.01
CA VAL A 207 -5.30 2.58 -2.89
C VAL A 207 -4.20 2.43 -3.93
N ILE A 208 -3.62 1.24 -4.00
CA ILE A 208 -2.59 0.85 -4.96
C ILE A 208 -3.20 -0.23 -5.85
N ARG A 209 -3.44 0.14 -7.10
CA ARG A 209 -3.92 -0.79 -8.09
C ARG A 209 -2.75 -1.39 -8.86
N VAL A 210 -2.61 -2.70 -8.77
CA VAL A 210 -1.56 -3.44 -9.49
C VAL A 210 -2.15 -3.97 -10.79
N VAL A 211 -1.53 -3.63 -11.91
CA VAL A 211 -2.03 -3.95 -13.27
C VAL A 211 -0.90 -4.57 -14.08
N ASP A 212 -1.21 -5.62 -14.81
CA ASP A 212 -0.31 -6.13 -15.84
C ASP A 212 -0.63 -5.47 -17.18
N PRO A 213 0.35 -4.95 -17.93
CA PRO A 213 0.10 -4.34 -19.24
C PRO A 213 -0.65 -5.26 -20.22
N ALA A 214 -0.43 -6.58 -20.13
CA ALA A 214 -1.12 -7.56 -20.97
C ALA A 214 -2.64 -7.67 -20.70
N GLU A 215 -3.11 -7.18 -19.55
CA GLU A 215 -4.55 -7.11 -19.25
C GLU A 215 -5.25 -5.94 -19.97
N VAL A 216 -4.49 -4.95 -20.39
CA VAL A 216 -5.00 -3.74 -21.06
C VAL A 216 -4.83 -3.84 -22.56
N GLU A 217 -3.68 -4.32 -22.99
CA GLU A 217 -3.34 -4.49 -24.40
C GLU A 217 -2.90 -5.93 -24.64
N LEU A 218 -3.76 -6.70 -25.32
CA LEU A 218 -3.42 -8.06 -25.68
C LEU A 218 -2.36 -8.01 -26.82
N PRO A 219 -1.13 -8.51 -26.56
CA PRO A 219 -0.11 -8.53 -27.60
C PRO A 219 -0.48 -9.53 -28.70
N ASP A 220 0.01 -9.28 -29.90
CA ASP A 220 -0.13 -10.20 -31.02
C ASP A 220 0.85 -11.37 -30.85
N LEU A 221 0.33 -12.49 -30.33
CA LEU A 221 1.07 -13.73 -30.08
C LEU A 221 0.55 -14.90 -30.94
N GLY A 222 -0.34 -14.61 -31.90
CA GLY A 222 -1.04 -15.63 -32.68
C GLY A 222 -2.11 -16.34 -31.84
N VAL A 223 -2.28 -17.63 -32.08
CA VAL A 223 -3.26 -18.44 -31.37
C VAL A 223 -2.69 -18.93 -30.03
N ILE A 224 -3.32 -18.52 -28.94
CA ILE A 224 -2.93 -18.89 -27.58
C ILE A 224 -4.09 -19.50 -26.80
N VAL A 225 -3.79 -20.27 -25.77
CA VAL A 225 -4.77 -20.69 -24.78
C VAL A 225 -4.74 -19.70 -23.63
N VAL A 226 -5.87 -19.05 -23.37
CA VAL A 226 -6.08 -18.18 -22.22
C VAL A 226 -6.88 -18.96 -21.18
N GLU A 227 -6.41 -18.94 -19.94
CA GLU A 227 -7.11 -19.54 -18.81
C GLU A 227 -7.63 -18.45 -17.88
N ASP A 228 -8.92 -18.52 -17.55
CA ASP A 228 -9.49 -17.69 -16.51
C ASP A 228 -8.94 -18.13 -15.14
N ALA A 229 -8.23 -17.24 -14.47
CA ALA A 229 -7.55 -17.55 -13.22
C ALA A 229 -8.50 -17.93 -12.07
N GLU A 230 -9.76 -17.51 -12.13
CA GLU A 230 -10.74 -17.73 -11.07
C GLU A 230 -11.60 -18.97 -11.34
N THR A 231 -11.99 -19.19 -12.60
CA THR A 231 -12.85 -20.34 -12.98
C THR A 231 -12.05 -21.55 -13.46
N GLY A 232 -10.82 -21.34 -13.95
CA GLY A 232 -10.01 -22.37 -14.59
C GLY A 232 -10.48 -22.71 -16.00
N GLU A 233 -11.45 -21.96 -16.56
CA GLU A 233 -11.94 -22.16 -17.90
C GLU A 233 -10.86 -21.78 -18.92
N GLN A 234 -10.63 -22.66 -19.90
CA GLN A 234 -9.63 -22.44 -20.94
C GLN A 234 -10.33 -22.11 -22.26
N LEU A 235 -9.88 -21.04 -22.87
CA LEU A 235 -10.37 -20.58 -24.18
C LEU A 235 -9.21 -20.46 -25.17
N LEU A 236 -9.39 -21.03 -26.35
CA LEU A 236 -8.46 -20.81 -27.47
C LEU A 236 -8.77 -19.47 -28.11
N VAL A 237 -7.79 -18.57 -28.12
CA VAL A 237 -7.95 -17.20 -28.58
C VAL A 237 -6.91 -16.88 -29.65
N ASP A 238 -7.37 -16.37 -30.80
CA ASP A 238 -6.49 -15.82 -31.82
C ASP A 238 -6.24 -14.33 -31.54
N THR A 239 -5.07 -14.04 -30.98
CA THR A 239 -4.68 -12.68 -30.63
C THR A 239 -4.23 -11.84 -31.81
N SER A 240 -4.09 -12.45 -33.01
CA SER A 240 -3.83 -11.71 -34.26
C SER A 240 -5.09 -11.03 -34.83
N ASP A 241 -6.30 -11.44 -34.39
CA ASP A 241 -7.56 -10.83 -34.83
C ASP A 241 -7.70 -9.38 -34.31
N PRO A 242 -7.69 -8.36 -35.19
CA PRO A 242 -7.83 -6.97 -34.80
C PRO A 242 -9.18 -6.64 -34.16
N LEU A 243 -10.26 -7.34 -34.55
CA LEU A 243 -11.59 -7.11 -33.97
C LEU A 243 -11.66 -7.60 -32.53
N LEU A 244 -11.04 -8.73 -32.23
CA LEU A 244 -10.94 -9.24 -30.88
C LEU A 244 -10.16 -8.26 -30.00
N ARG A 245 -8.98 -7.82 -30.45
CA ARG A 245 -8.15 -6.85 -29.71
C ARG A 245 -8.89 -5.54 -29.45
N SER A 246 -9.61 -5.00 -30.46
CA SER A 246 -10.43 -3.80 -30.27
C SER A 246 -11.50 -3.99 -29.21
N ARG A 247 -12.24 -5.10 -29.26
CA ARG A 247 -13.30 -5.40 -28.27
C ARG A 247 -12.74 -5.52 -26.84
N LEU A 248 -11.59 -6.18 -26.69
CA LEU A 248 -10.94 -6.29 -25.38
C LEU A 248 -10.45 -4.94 -24.87
N ALA A 249 -9.88 -4.09 -25.74
CA ALA A 249 -9.48 -2.74 -25.39
C ALA A 249 -10.68 -1.87 -24.96
N ASP A 250 -11.81 -1.97 -25.67
CA ASP A 250 -13.05 -1.25 -25.34
C ASP A 250 -13.59 -1.70 -23.97
N GLN A 251 -13.58 -3.01 -23.70
CA GLN A 251 -13.98 -3.56 -22.41
C GLN A 251 -13.05 -3.12 -21.28
N ALA A 252 -11.73 -3.13 -21.52
CA ALA A 252 -10.75 -2.62 -20.55
C ALA A 252 -10.99 -1.14 -20.26
N GLY A 253 -11.24 -0.32 -21.29
CA GLY A 253 -11.57 1.11 -21.15
C GLY A 253 -12.87 1.35 -20.34
N ALA A 254 -13.90 0.56 -20.59
CA ALA A 254 -15.15 0.64 -19.84
C ALA A 254 -14.94 0.28 -18.34
N ARG A 255 -14.19 -0.77 -18.06
CA ARG A 255 -13.80 -1.15 -16.68
C ARG A 255 -13.02 -0.06 -15.97
N GLU A 256 -12.05 0.56 -16.66
CA GLU A 256 -11.28 1.69 -16.12
C GLU A 256 -12.19 2.86 -15.73
N THR A 257 -13.15 3.19 -16.59
CA THR A 257 -14.10 4.27 -16.36
C THR A 257 -14.98 3.99 -15.14
N GLU A 258 -15.50 2.78 -15.04
CA GLU A 258 -16.32 2.35 -13.90
C GLU A 258 -15.52 2.33 -12.59
N LEU A 259 -14.30 1.80 -12.62
CA LEU A 259 -13.39 1.78 -11.48
C LEU A 259 -13.07 3.20 -11.01
N ALA A 260 -12.73 4.10 -11.93
CA ALA A 260 -12.48 5.50 -11.60
C ALA A 260 -13.72 6.18 -10.99
N ALA A 261 -14.92 5.85 -11.46
CA ALA A 261 -16.18 6.32 -10.88
C ALA A 261 -16.39 5.77 -9.47
N GLY A 262 -16.14 4.48 -9.24
CA GLY A 262 -16.20 3.85 -7.92
C GLY A 262 -15.22 4.46 -6.93
N MET A 263 -13.97 4.71 -7.35
CA MET A 263 -12.96 5.37 -6.52
C MET A 263 -13.39 6.79 -6.12
N ARG A 264 -13.97 7.56 -7.06
CA ARG A 264 -14.51 8.90 -6.76
C ARG A 264 -15.67 8.82 -5.75
N ARG A 265 -16.59 7.85 -5.90
CA ARG A 265 -17.68 7.63 -4.91
C ARG A 265 -17.13 7.28 -3.53
N ALA A 266 -16.02 6.54 -3.48
CA ALA A 266 -15.33 6.20 -2.23
C ALA A 266 -14.48 7.34 -1.66
N GLY A 267 -14.37 8.49 -2.35
CA GLY A 267 -13.58 9.64 -1.90
C GLY A 267 -12.05 9.42 -1.95
N VAL A 268 -11.58 8.54 -2.83
CA VAL A 268 -10.17 8.20 -2.99
C VAL A 268 -9.79 8.10 -4.46
N SER A 269 -8.50 8.25 -4.76
CA SER A 269 -7.94 7.94 -6.08
C SER A 269 -7.01 6.74 -5.99
N ALA A 270 -7.16 5.79 -6.90
CA ALA A 270 -6.24 4.68 -7.00
C ALA A 270 -4.92 5.11 -7.66
N GLN A 271 -3.81 4.67 -7.09
CA GLN A 271 -2.49 4.79 -7.70
C GLN A 271 -2.23 3.54 -8.53
N ARG A 272 -2.11 3.70 -9.84
CA ARG A 272 -1.79 2.60 -10.74
C ARG A 272 -0.30 2.29 -10.67
N VAL A 273 0.03 1.02 -10.46
CA VAL A 273 1.38 0.47 -10.54
C VAL A 273 1.35 -0.69 -11.51
N THR A 274 2.20 -0.66 -12.52
CA THR A 274 2.29 -1.73 -13.52
C THR A 274 3.43 -2.69 -13.21
N THR A 275 3.28 -3.94 -13.63
CA THR A 275 4.25 -5.02 -13.33
C THR A 275 5.62 -4.78 -13.98
N ASP A 276 5.69 -4.00 -15.05
CA ASP A 276 6.89 -3.59 -15.78
C ASP A 276 7.56 -2.32 -15.24
N GLN A 277 6.89 -1.62 -14.30
CA GLN A 277 7.38 -0.34 -13.77
C GLN A 277 8.52 -0.55 -12.76
N ASP A 278 9.48 0.40 -12.72
CA ASP A 278 10.45 0.44 -11.63
C ASP A 278 9.75 0.69 -10.30
N LEU A 279 9.81 -0.30 -9.43
CA LEU A 279 9.21 -0.28 -8.10
C LEU A 279 9.61 0.95 -7.28
N LEU A 280 10.85 1.42 -7.42
CA LEU A 280 11.34 2.58 -6.70
C LEU A 280 10.66 3.87 -7.19
N ALA A 281 10.48 4.00 -8.51
CA ALA A 281 9.74 5.13 -9.08
C ALA A 281 8.30 5.14 -8.58
N ALA A 282 7.63 3.96 -8.57
CA ALA A 282 6.28 3.80 -8.05
C ALA A 282 6.18 4.21 -6.56
N LEU A 283 7.12 3.81 -5.73
CA LEU A 283 7.17 4.19 -4.30
C LEU A 283 7.39 5.69 -4.10
N ILE A 284 8.28 6.30 -4.89
CA ILE A 284 8.54 7.74 -4.82
C ILE A 284 7.26 8.52 -5.17
N ASP A 285 6.58 8.13 -6.24
CA ASP A 285 5.32 8.76 -6.66
C ASP A 285 4.22 8.59 -5.62
N LEU A 286 4.12 7.41 -5.01
CA LEU A 286 3.18 7.12 -3.94
C LEU A 286 3.41 8.04 -2.72
N VAL A 287 4.65 8.18 -2.27
CA VAL A 287 5.02 9.07 -1.15
C VAL A 287 4.72 10.53 -1.48
N ARG A 288 5.05 10.99 -2.69
CA ARG A 288 4.81 12.39 -3.13
C ARG A 288 3.31 12.73 -3.17
N ARG A 289 2.47 11.81 -3.61
CA ARG A 289 1.02 12.03 -3.72
C ARG A 289 0.33 11.98 -2.37
N SER A 290 0.73 11.05 -1.49
CA SER A 290 0.22 11.00 -0.10
C SER A 290 0.50 12.29 0.68
N GLY A 291 1.60 13.00 0.38
CA GLY A 291 1.91 14.29 0.99
C GLY A 291 1.09 15.48 0.49
N ARG A 292 0.49 15.40 -0.70
CA ARG A 292 -0.31 16.51 -1.28
C ARG A 292 -1.75 16.56 -0.79
N GLY A 293 -2.29 15.47 -0.27
CA GLY A 293 -3.66 15.40 0.28
C GLY A 293 -3.82 16.07 1.66
N ARG A 294 -2.75 16.63 2.23
CA ARG A 294 -2.72 17.27 3.57
C ARG A 294 -2.75 18.82 3.56
N ARG A 295 -3.02 19.43 2.40
CA ARG A 295 -3.18 20.91 2.34
C ARG A 295 -4.63 21.29 2.17
#